data_3737d81f035c7175388f95a68c17b728
#
_entry.id   3737d81f035c7175388f95a68c17b728
#
_cell.length_a   1.000
_cell.length_b   1.000
_cell.length_c   1.000
_cell.angle_alpha   90.00
_cell.angle_beta   90.00
_cell.angle_gamma   90.00
#
_symmetry.space_group_name_H-M   'P 1'
#
loop_
_entity.id
_entity.type
_entity.pdbx_description
1 polymer ?
#
loop_
_entity_poly.entity_id
_entity_poly.type
_entity_poly.pdbx_seq_one_letter_code
_entity_poly.pdbx_strand_id
1 'polypeptide(L)'
;MKKLTFVATAVLGLVSTTAAMAQSTVTIYGLLDAGYNHVTGLRQGSVSTLASGIMEGSRFGLRGTEDIGGGYKAIFTLENRLELDTGSVTNRPNSGNQVPDRIQSGVVSSVLAAGLPLPPATLNALVPAVVAGVNTQLANSAFGVNLAGNLFDRQAFVGLITPFGAFTLGRQYTPGYLVSANFDASQTQSSLAAGQVASLPAAFDIRLSNTVQYGIKLDGITAALMYGAGEVAGNSKAGRFLGALVMYKGENFGVGYGHNEKKNELGQKSLTNDVFGANVTIGPGTLYGMYATIKDNNPTGISTLGAGAAGAAVANGVPAALTPALTAAFQNGYNNAFRQDARLYHIGYKFVTGPHTIVTAFNRLDNKRPSNADTDSYGVTYTYALSKRTNLNAVLTKFNNKGQGQAAPGGAGFLGGVTSAAGVDSTNIAFGVRHTF
;
A
#
# COMPACT_ATOMS: atom_id res chain seq x y z
N MET A 1 19.99 27.23 -10.95
CA MET A 1 19.58 26.14 -11.86
C MET A 1 19.11 24.99 -10.99
N LYS A 2 17.81 24.86 -10.81
CA LYS A 2 17.21 23.93 -9.86
C LYS A 2 16.84 22.63 -10.56
N LYS A 3 17.52 21.53 -10.23
CA LYS A 3 17.17 20.19 -10.69
C LYS A 3 16.31 19.52 -9.63
N LEU A 4 15.03 19.37 -9.92
CA LEU A 4 14.10 18.63 -9.07
C LEU A 4 14.31 17.13 -9.23
N THR A 5 14.32 16.49 -8.09
CA THR A 5 14.50 15.05 -7.84
C THR A 5 13.32 14.24 -8.34
N PHE A 6 13.59 13.17 -9.06
CA PHE A 6 12.64 12.21 -9.59
C PHE A 6 12.14 11.27 -8.48
N VAL A 7 10.88 11.39 -8.10
CA VAL A 7 10.16 10.31 -7.44
C VAL A 7 8.71 10.35 -7.91
N ALA A 8 8.19 9.22 -8.31
CA ALA A 8 6.81 8.95 -8.68
C ALA A 8 6.33 9.51 -10.04
N THR A 9 7.08 9.31 -11.09
CA THR A 9 6.60 9.63 -12.44
C THR A 9 6.82 8.49 -13.43
N ALA A 10 6.24 7.33 -13.15
CA ALA A 10 6.32 6.21 -14.10
C ALA A 10 5.38 6.35 -15.31
N VAL A 11 4.41 7.26 -15.27
CA VAL A 11 3.44 7.47 -16.37
C VAL A 11 3.55 8.85 -17.03
N LEU A 12 4.15 9.85 -16.37
CA LEU A 12 4.09 11.25 -16.85
C LEU A 12 5.46 11.94 -16.99
N GLY A 13 6.57 11.21 -16.90
CA GLY A 13 7.93 11.74 -16.94
C GLY A 13 8.55 11.93 -18.34
N LEU A 14 7.80 11.87 -19.41
CA LEU A 14 8.35 11.80 -20.77
C LEU A 14 7.91 12.95 -21.69
N VAL A 15 8.08 14.19 -21.27
CA VAL A 15 8.05 15.28 -22.27
C VAL A 15 9.14 16.29 -21.94
N SER A 16 10.32 16.11 -22.51
CA SER A 16 11.28 17.19 -22.83
C SER A 16 11.72 16.96 -24.26
N THR A 17 11.27 17.84 -25.15
CA THR A 17 11.58 17.86 -26.56
C THR A 17 12.98 18.42 -26.80
N THR A 18 13.87 17.63 -27.39
CA THR A 18 14.90 18.10 -28.32
C THR A 18 14.84 17.17 -29.50
N ALA A 19 14.71 17.78 -30.68
CA ALA A 19 14.77 17.07 -31.96
C ALA A 19 16.13 16.40 -32.10
N ALA A 20 16.18 15.12 -31.90
CA ALA A 20 17.29 14.24 -32.27
C ALA A 20 16.66 12.91 -32.65
N MET A 21 17.06 12.44 -33.82
CA MET A 21 16.83 11.10 -34.42
C MET A 21 16.01 10.12 -33.60
N ALA A 22 14.95 9.59 -34.16
CA ALA A 22 14.06 8.59 -33.59
C ALA A 22 14.86 7.35 -33.17
N GLN A 23 15.41 7.37 -31.95
CA GLN A 23 16.18 6.27 -31.41
C GLN A 23 15.33 5.51 -30.38
N SER A 24 14.93 4.31 -30.76
CA SER A 24 14.33 3.36 -29.81
C SER A 24 15.32 3.09 -28.70
N THR A 25 14.90 3.30 -27.45
CA THR A 25 15.76 3.09 -26.28
C THR A 25 15.16 2.08 -25.34
N VAL A 26 15.98 1.13 -24.92
CA VAL A 26 15.67 0.28 -23.78
C VAL A 26 16.67 0.59 -22.67
N THR A 27 16.18 0.93 -21.51
CA THR A 27 17.00 1.29 -20.35
C THR A 27 16.78 0.27 -19.23
N ILE A 28 17.86 -0.28 -18.71
CA ILE A 28 17.86 -0.97 -17.44
C ILE A 28 17.97 0.09 -16.35
N TYR A 29 17.12 0.02 -15.33
CA TYR A 29 17.17 0.93 -14.20
C TYR A 29 16.89 0.19 -12.91
N GLY A 30 17.28 0.78 -11.79
CA GLY A 30 17.00 0.19 -10.51
C GLY A 30 17.36 1.08 -9.32
N LEU A 31 17.02 0.55 -8.16
CA LEU A 31 17.30 1.12 -6.87
C LEU A 31 17.58 -0.01 -5.89
N LEU A 32 18.72 0.08 -5.22
CA LEU A 32 19.15 -0.84 -4.17
C LEU A 32 19.18 -0.05 -2.86
N ASP A 33 18.42 -0.49 -1.87
CA ASP A 33 18.30 0.16 -0.57
C ASP A 33 18.30 -0.92 0.51
N ALA A 34 19.30 -0.93 1.35
CA ALA A 34 19.44 -1.87 2.45
C ALA A 34 20.13 -1.25 3.65
N GLY A 35 19.87 -1.80 4.82
CA GLY A 35 20.47 -1.33 6.04
C GLY A 35 20.05 -2.10 7.29
N TYR A 36 20.50 -1.62 8.43
CA TYR A 36 20.10 -2.10 9.74
C TYR A 36 18.75 -1.50 10.13
N ASN A 37 17.88 -2.32 10.72
CA ASN A 37 16.61 -1.90 11.28
C ASN A 37 16.38 -2.58 12.63
N HIS A 38 15.97 -1.79 13.62
CA HIS A 38 15.55 -2.27 14.95
C HIS A 38 14.12 -1.82 15.21
N VAL A 39 13.24 -2.78 15.45
CA VAL A 39 11.80 -2.54 15.71
C VAL A 39 11.44 -3.08 17.09
N THR A 40 10.68 -2.30 17.86
CA THR A 40 10.16 -2.67 19.17
C THR A 40 8.64 -2.88 19.15
N GLY A 41 8.07 -3.46 20.22
CA GLY A 41 6.63 -3.61 20.38
C GLY A 41 6.00 -4.75 19.58
N LEU A 42 6.80 -5.64 19.00
CA LEU A 42 6.32 -6.80 18.26
C LEU A 42 5.99 -7.98 19.18
N ARG A 43 5.21 -8.96 18.71
CA ARG A 43 4.82 -10.14 19.50
C ARG A 43 6.01 -10.99 19.94
N GLN A 44 7.04 -11.08 19.13
CA GLN A 44 8.32 -11.73 19.44
C GLN A 44 9.27 -10.85 20.25
N GLY A 45 8.84 -9.66 20.69
CA GLY A 45 9.66 -8.67 21.37
C GLY A 45 10.31 -7.67 20.38
N SER A 46 11.49 -7.17 20.73
CA SER A 46 12.26 -6.29 19.85
C SER A 46 13.07 -7.12 18.86
N VAL A 47 13.09 -6.67 17.60
CA VAL A 47 13.74 -7.40 16.50
C VAL A 47 14.75 -6.49 15.83
N SER A 48 15.99 -6.99 15.67
CA SER A 48 17.05 -6.35 14.90
C SER A 48 17.32 -7.17 13.64
N THR A 49 17.28 -6.51 12.50
CA THR A 49 17.44 -7.17 11.19
C THR A 49 18.32 -6.35 10.26
N LEU A 50 18.99 -7.02 9.32
CA LEU A 50 19.27 -6.39 8.04
C LEU A 50 17.95 -6.34 7.28
N ALA A 51 17.61 -5.19 6.72
CA ALA A 51 16.36 -4.98 6.01
C ALA A 51 16.62 -4.41 4.63
N SER A 52 15.83 -4.84 3.67
CA SER A 52 15.75 -4.21 2.36
C SER A 52 14.71 -3.09 2.40
N GLY A 53 15.00 -1.96 1.74
CA GLY A 53 14.04 -0.90 1.58
C GLY A 53 13.87 0.00 2.82
N ILE A 54 14.95 0.51 3.39
CA ILE A 54 14.90 1.48 4.50
C ILE A 54 14.13 2.73 4.09
N MET A 55 14.43 3.31 2.92
CA MET A 55 13.76 4.49 2.37
C MET A 55 12.81 4.13 1.24
N GLU A 56 13.20 3.17 0.40
CA GLU A 56 12.40 2.74 -0.75
C GLU A 56 12.61 1.25 -1.01
N GLY A 57 11.54 0.55 -1.40
CA GLY A 57 11.64 -0.86 -1.79
C GLY A 57 12.63 -1.05 -2.94
N SER A 58 13.65 -1.87 -2.71
CA SER A 58 14.64 -2.23 -3.72
C SER A 58 13.98 -2.87 -4.94
N ARG A 59 14.48 -2.53 -6.12
CA ARG A 59 13.87 -2.91 -7.39
C ARG A 59 14.84 -2.84 -8.54
N PHE A 60 14.56 -3.58 -9.59
CA PHE A 60 15.13 -3.34 -10.90
C PHE A 60 14.05 -3.42 -11.97
N GLY A 61 14.29 -2.82 -13.12
CA GLY A 61 13.32 -2.81 -14.19
C GLY A 61 13.92 -2.51 -15.57
N LEU A 62 13.09 -2.77 -16.55
CA LEU A 62 13.31 -2.41 -17.94
C LEU A 62 12.23 -1.40 -18.33
N ARG A 63 12.62 -0.35 -19.02
CA ARG A 63 11.69 0.58 -19.65
C ARG A 63 12.16 0.87 -21.06
N GLY A 64 11.22 0.95 -21.98
CA GLY A 64 11.50 1.25 -23.36
C GLY A 64 10.63 2.36 -23.89
N THR A 65 11.17 3.08 -24.86
CA THR A 65 10.45 4.08 -25.65
C THR A 65 10.87 3.93 -27.10
N GLU A 66 9.89 3.84 -27.99
CA GLU A 66 10.06 3.83 -29.43
C GLU A 66 9.25 5.00 -30.03
N ASP A 67 9.92 5.88 -30.76
CA ASP A 67 9.25 6.94 -31.52
C ASP A 67 8.73 6.36 -32.82
N ILE A 68 7.42 6.37 -33.01
CA ILE A 68 6.76 5.88 -34.24
C ILE A 68 6.38 7.00 -35.23
N GLY A 69 6.82 8.23 -34.94
CA GLY A 69 6.57 9.40 -35.77
C GLY A 69 5.23 10.09 -35.46
N GLY A 70 5.06 11.30 -36.03
CA GLY A 70 3.83 12.05 -35.84
C GLY A 70 3.49 12.47 -34.40
N GLY A 71 4.46 12.44 -33.50
CA GLY A 71 4.23 12.68 -32.05
C GLY A 71 3.73 11.46 -31.28
N TYR A 72 3.71 10.28 -31.89
CA TYR A 72 3.33 9.02 -31.27
C TYR A 72 4.56 8.26 -30.79
N LYS A 73 4.46 7.65 -29.60
CA LYS A 73 5.54 6.82 -29.03
C LYS A 73 4.94 5.57 -28.38
N ALA A 74 5.50 4.40 -28.70
CA ALA A 74 5.26 3.19 -27.93
C ALA A 74 6.14 3.20 -26.68
N ILE A 75 5.60 2.75 -25.55
CA ILE A 75 6.31 2.65 -24.28
C ILE A 75 6.03 1.33 -23.60
N PHE A 76 6.97 0.86 -22.80
CA PHE A 76 6.71 -0.21 -21.84
C PHE A 76 7.50 0.00 -20.53
N THR A 77 7.01 -0.61 -19.45
CA THR A 77 7.73 -0.71 -18.17
C THR A 77 7.49 -2.10 -17.59
N LEU A 78 8.59 -2.76 -17.21
CA LEU A 78 8.61 -4.01 -16.47
C LEU A 78 9.46 -3.78 -15.21
N GLU A 79 8.88 -3.84 -14.01
CA GLU A 79 9.55 -3.54 -12.76
C GLU A 79 9.35 -4.66 -11.74
N ASN A 80 10.45 -5.21 -11.26
CA ASN A 80 10.51 -6.27 -10.26
C ASN A 80 10.91 -5.69 -8.89
N ARG A 81 10.40 -6.27 -7.83
CA ARG A 81 10.89 -6.11 -6.47
C ARG A 81 12.11 -7.01 -6.23
N LEU A 82 13.03 -6.53 -5.41
CA LEU A 82 14.18 -7.30 -4.96
C LEU A 82 14.42 -7.01 -3.45
N GLU A 83 14.44 -8.05 -2.65
CA GLU A 83 14.80 -7.94 -1.23
C GLU A 83 16.29 -8.29 -1.10
N LEU A 84 17.11 -7.29 -0.74
CA LEU A 84 18.58 -7.42 -0.70
C LEU A 84 19.08 -8.24 0.48
N ASP A 85 18.32 -8.31 1.55
CA ASP A 85 18.64 -9.09 2.74
C ASP A 85 18.49 -10.61 2.51
N THR A 86 17.63 -11.02 1.58
CA THR A 86 17.31 -12.44 1.32
C THR A 86 17.55 -12.89 -0.12
N GLY A 87 17.72 -11.96 -1.06
CA GLY A 87 17.73 -12.25 -2.50
C GLY A 87 16.35 -12.64 -3.07
N SER A 88 15.29 -12.48 -2.30
CA SER A 88 13.93 -12.86 -2.66
C SER A 88 13.19 -11.75 -3.40
N VAL A 89 12.10 -12.11 -4.07
CA VAL A 89 11.10 -11.17 -4.60
C VAL A 89 9.89 -11.02 -3.67
N THR A 90 9.89 -11.71 -2.53
CA THR A 90 8.84 -11.66 -1.51
C THR A 90 9.31 -10.91 -0.28
N ASN A 91 8.50 -9.98 0.21
CA ASN A 91 8.74 -9.26 1.46
C ASN A 91 7.67 -9.61 2.50
N ARG A 92 8.09 -9.67 3.77
CA ARG A 92 7.21 -9.88 4.92
C ARG A 92 7.51 -8.86 6.01
N PRO A 93 6.50 -8.43 6.79
CA PRO A 93 6.75 -7.53 7.92
C PRO A 93 7.69 -8.16 8.97
N ASN A 94 8.45 -7.33 9.67
CA ASN A 94 9.29 -7.79 10.79
C ASN A 94 8.48 -8.45 11.93
N SER A 95 7.21 -8.11 12.07
CA SER A 95 6.27 -8.79 12.98
C SER A 95 5.95 -10.24 12.60
N GLY A 96 6.38 -10.68 11.41
CA GLY A 96 5.93 -11.92 10.81
C GLY A 96 4.52 -11.80 10.21
N ASN A 97 3.99 -12.93 9.75
CA ASN A 97 2.66 -13.01 9.17
C ASN A 97 1.62 -13.07 10.28
N GLN A 98 0.99 -11.95 10.59
CA GLN A 98 -0.01 -11.85 11.66
C GLN A 98 -1.23 -11.06 11.17
N VAL A 99 -2.39 -11.49 11.64
CA VAL A 99 -3.64 -10.74 11.53
C VAL A 99 -3.82 -9.95 12.83
N PRO A 100 -4.22 -8.67 12.80
CA PRO A 100 -4.53 -7.93 14.02
C PRO A 100 -5.55 -8.64 14.90
N ASP A 101 -5.34 -8.61 16.24
CA ASP A 101 -6.17 -9.34 17.21
C ASP A 101 -7.66 -8.94 17.12
N ARG A 102 -7.96 -7.69 16.73
CA ARG A 102 -9.33 -7.21 16.49
C ARG A 102 -10.08 -8.02 15.43
N ILE A 103 -9.37 -8.61 14.47
CA ILE A 103 -9.99 -9.46 13.44
C ILE A 103 -10.44 -10.75 14.09
N GLN A 104 -9.57 -11.41 14.86
CA GLN A 104 -9.92 -12.64 15.55
C GLN A 104 -11.06 -12.42 16.56
N SER A 105 -10.91 -11.44 17.45
CA SER A 105 -11.93 -11.15 18.48
C SER A 105 -13.27 -10.73 17.86
N GLY A 106 -13.24 -9.94 16.77
CA GLY A 106 -14.45 -9.52 16.06
C GLY A 106 -15.19 -10.67 15.39
N VAL A 107 -14.46 -11.60 14.75
CA VAL A 107 -15.08 -12.80 14.16
C VAL A 107 -15.66 -13.70 15.23
N VAL A 108 -14.87 -14.00 16.27
CA VAL A 108 -15.31 -14.86 17.40
C VAL A 108 -16.58 -14.28 18.03
N SER A 109 -16.59 -13.01 18.39
CA SER A 109 -17.76 -12.36 19.01
C SER A 109 -18.99 -12.41 18.09
N SER A 110 -18.81 -12.20 16.79
CA SER A 110 -19.90 -12.24 15.81
C SER A 110 -20.50 -13.65 15.68
N VAL A 111 -19.66 -14.68 15.65
CA VAL A 111 -20.12 -16.09 15.55
C VAL A 111 -20.83 -16.54 16.82
N LEU A 112 -20.29 -16.20 18.00
CA LEU A 112 -20.92 -16.52 19.28
C LEU A 112 -22.30 -15.85 19.43
N ALA A 113 -22.47 -14.65 18.90
CA ALA A 113 -23.74 -13.90 18.90
C ALA A 113 -24.75 -14.40 17.85
N ALA A 114 -24.37 -15.30 16.94
CA ALA A 114 -25.21 -15.73 15.84
C ALA A 114 -26.35 -16.71 16.24
N GLY A 115 -26.41 -17.12 17.50
CA GLY A 115 -27.48 -18.02 18.01
C GLY A 115 -27.44 -19.42 17.38
N LEU A 116 -26.26 -19.94 17.10
CA LEU A 116 -26.10 -21.30 16.58
C LEU A 116 -26.62 -22.32 17.57
N PRO A 117 -27.34 -23.38 17.13
CA PRO A 117 -27.93 -24.41 18.01
C PRO A 117 -26.86 -25.44 18.48
N LEU A 118 -25.86 -24.94 19.19
CA LEU A 118 -24.76 -25.72 19.78
C LEU A 118 -24.61 -25.33 21.25
N PRO A 119 -24.18 -26.26 22.11
CA PRO A 119 -23.89 -25.96 23.51
C PRO A 119 -22.89 -24.82 23.66
N PRO A 120 -23.09 -23.86 24.57
CA PRO A 120 -22.15 -22.74 24.75
C PRO A 120 -20.71 -23.18 25.02
N ALA A 121 -20.50 -24.26 25.75
CA ALA A 121 -19.16 -24.82 26.01
C ALA A 121 -18.47 -25.26 24.70
N THR A 122 -19.21 -25.89 23.78
CA THR A 122 -18.71 -26.28 22.46
C THR A 122 -18.36 -25.05 21.62
N LEU A 123 -19.24 -24.06 21.57
CA LEU A 123 -19.00 -22.81 20.82
C LEU A 123 -17.77 -22.05 21.34
N ASN A 124 -17.66 -21.89 22.65
CA ASN A 124 -16.56 -21.16 23.30
C ASN A 124 -15.19 -21.85 23.11
N ALA A 125 -15.14 -23.15 22.96
CA ALA A 125 -13.90 -23.88 22.68
C ALA A 125 -13.57 -23.91 21.18
N LEU A 126 -14.56 -24.20 20.33
CA LEU A 126 -14.38 -24.46 18.92
C LEU A 126 -14.14 -23.17 18.11
N VAL A 127 -14.98 -22.14 18.32
CA VAL A 127 -14.97 -20.95 17.48
C VAL A 127 -13.62 -20.22 17.51
N PRO A 128 -13.00 -19.96 18.68
CA PRO A 128 -11.67 -19.34 18.72
C PRO A 128 -10.60 -20.19 18.02
N ALA A 129 -10.64 -21.51 18.15
CA ALA A 129 -9.66 -22.42 17.54
C ALA A 129 -9.78 -22.42 15.99
N VAL A 130 -11.01 -22.50 15.47
CA VAL A 130 -11.28 -22.43 14.02
C VAL A 130 -10.84 -21.09 13.45
N VAL A 131 -11.21 -19.99 14.11
CA VAL A 131 -10.83 -18.63 13.64
C VAL A 131 -9.32 -18.44 13.68
N ALA A 132 -8.62 -18.93 14.71
CA ALA A 132 -7.17 -18.86 14.77
C ALA A 132 -6.51 -19.64 13.62
N GLY A 133 -7.00 -20.84 13.30
CA GLY A 133 -6.51 -21.64 12.17
C GLY A 133 -6.71 -20.94 10.82
N VAL A 134 -7.90 -20.40 10.56
CA VAL A 134 -8.20 -19.64 9.33
C VAL A 134 -7.35 -18.37 9.25
N ASN A 135 -7.19 -17.64 10.36
CA ASN A 135 -6.37 -16.42 10.40
C ASN A 135 -4.88 -16.72 10.15
N THR A 136 -4.38 -17.88 10.60
CA THR A 136 -3.01 -18.32 10.28
C THR A 136 -2.83 -18.55 8.78
N GLN A 137 -3.77 -19.24 8.13
CA GLN A 137 -3.76 -19.44 6.67
C GLN A 137 -3.87 -18.10 5.94
N LEU A 138 -4.78 -17.23 6.36
CA LEU A 138 -4.94 -15.91 5.79
C LEU A 138 -3.66 -15.07 5.91
N ALA A 139 -3.03 -15.05 7.08
CA ALA A 139 -1.77 -14.36 7.31
C ALA A 139 -0.67 -14.85 6.36
N ASN A 140 -0.60 -16.16 6.13
CA ASN A 140 0.39 -16.75 5.24
C ASN A 140 0.13 -16.49 3.74
N SER A 141 -1.11 -16.22 3.35
CA SER A 141 -1.50 -16.00 1.95
C SER A 141 -1.67 -14.54 1.56
N ALA A 142 -2.08 -13.67 2.49
CA ALA A 142 -2.49 -12.29 2.19
C ALA A 142 -1.52 -11.21 2.70
N PHE A 143 -0.72 -11.51 3.73
CA PHE A 143 0.10 -10.53 4.43
C PHE A 143 1.58 -10.60 4.04
N GLY A 144 1.86 -10.31 2.81
CA GLY A 144 3.21 -10.14 2.29
C GLY A 144 3.16 -9.55 0.90
N VAL A 145 4.27 -9.03 0.44
CA VAL A 145 4.37 -8.48 -0.90
C VAL A 145 4.87 -9.56 -1.81
N ASN A 146 4.22 -9.69 -2.98
CA ASN A 146 4.58 -10.66 -4.00
C ASN A 146 4.59 -12.14 -3.53
N LEU A 147 3.66 -12.52 -2.67
CA LEU A 147 3.57 -13.91 -2.20
C LEU A 147 3.28 -14.92 -3.34
N ALA A 148 2.75 -14.46 -4.46
CA ALA A 148 2.54 -15.28 -5.66
C ALA A 148 3.82 -15.51 -6.47
N GLY A 149 4.95 -14.86 -6.12
CA GLY A 149 6.22 -14.99 -6.83
C GLY A 149 6.24 -14.40 -8.24
N ASN A 150 5.39 -13.41 -8.53
CA ASN A 150 5.34 -12.76 -9.83
C ASN A 150 6.66 -12.06 -10.15
N LEU A 151 7.22 -12.28 -11.33
CA LEU A 151 8.49 -11.67 -11.74
C LEU A 151 8.42 -10.14 -11.79
N PHE A 152 7.34 -9.58 -12.30
CA PHE A 152 7.13 -8.12 -12.37
C PHE A 152 5.94 -7.70 -11.49
N ASP A 153 6.10 -7.81 -10.17
CA ASP A 153 5.04 -7.52 -9.20
C ASP A 153 4.73 -6.04 -9.02
N ARG A 154 5.70 -5.17 -9.38
CA ARG A 154 5.54 -3.72 -9.17
C ARG A 154 4.83 -3.07 -10.34
N GLN A 155 5.38 -3.12 -11.53
CA GLN A 155 4.76 -2.60 -12.74
C GLN A 155 5.04 -3.52 -13.92
N ALA A 156 4.02 -3.75 -14.74
CA ALA A 156 4.11 -4.51 -15.97
C ALA A 156 3.06 -3.96 -16.95
N PHE A 157 3.46 -3.02 -17.80
CA PHE A 157 2.53 -2.39 -18.74
C PHE A 157 3.20 -2.03 -20.08
N VAL A 158 2.40 -1.96 -21.11
CA VAL A 158 2.70 -1.36 -22.41
C VAL A 158 1.78 -0.16 -22.63
N GLY A 159 2.21 0.80 -23.43
CA GLY A 159 1.40 1.99 -23.70
C GLY A 159 1.73 2.70 -24.98
N LEU A 160 0.86 3.63 -25.33
CA LEU A 160 0.97 4.53 -26.46
C LEU A 160 0.83 5.97 -25.97
N ILE A 161 1.87 6.77 -26.18
CA ILE A 161 1.81 8.22 -26.04
C ILE A 161 1.34 8.79 -27.38
N THR A 162 0.39 9.71 -27.30
CA THR A 162 -0.17 10.45 -28.46
C THR A 162 -0.08 11.94 -28.20
N PRO A 163 -0.29 12.81 -29.18
CA PRO A 163 -0.40 14.26 -28.98
C PRO A 163 -1.54 14.66 -28.02
N PHE A 164 -2.49 13.78 -27.77
CA PHE A 164 -3.68 14.03 -26.93
C PHE A 164 -3.59 13.41 -25.53
N GLY A 165 -2.52 12.70 -25.20
CA GLY A 165 -2.34 12.00 -23.93
C GLY A 165 -1.73 10.62 -24.11
N ALA A 166 -1.64 9.86 -23.03
CA ALA A 166 -1.05 8.53 -23.00
C ALA A 166 -2.06 7.47 -22.58
N PHE A 167 -2.08 6.36 -23.27
CA PHE A 167 -2.82 5.15 -22.91
C PHE A 167 -1.83 4.08 -22.45
N THR A 168 -2.10 3.44 -21.31
CA THR A 168 -1.29 2.34 -20.78
C THR A 168 -2.16 1.16 -20.37
N LEU A 169 -1.69 -0.06 -20.62
CA LEU A 169 -2.41 -1.30 -20.37
C LEU A 169 -1.52 -2.26 -19.56
N GLY A 170 -2.04 -2.76 -18.45
CA GLY A 170 -1.35 -3.74 -17.62
C GLY A 170 -1.41 -3.42 -16.12
N ARG A 171 -0.35 -3.85 -15.39
CA ARG A 171 -0.22 -3.61 -13.95
C ARG A 171 0.48 -2.29 -13.67
N GLN A 172 -0.20 -1.39 -12.98
CA GLN A 172 0.29 -0.03 -12.75
C GLN A 172 -0.29 0.60 -11.47
N TYR A 173 0.25 1.75 -11.08
CA TYR A 173 -0.18 2.50 -9.89
C TYR A 173 -1.60 3.04 -10.03
N THR A 174 -2.36 3.01 -8.93
CA THR A 174 -3.72 3.58 -8.88
C THR A 174 -3.69 5.10 -8.76
N PRO A 175 -4.72 5.81 -9.25
CA PRO A 175 -4.83 7.25 -9.14
C PRO A 175 -4.76 7.79 -7.70
N GLY A 176 -5.49 7.17 -6.76
CA GLY A 176 -5.45 7.60 -5.35
C GLY A 176 -4.07 7.45 -4.73
N TYR A 177 -3.36 6.35 -5.03
CA TYR A 177 -1.99 6.18 -4.56
C TYR A 177 -1.03 7.19 -5.19
N LEU A 178 -1.15 7.52 -6.46
CA LEU A 178 -0.29 8.52 -7.11
C LEU A 178 -0.43 9.90 -6.44
N VAL A 179 -1.63 10.30 -6.06
CA VAL A 179 -1.83 11.54 -5.29
C VAL A 179 -1.18 11.43 -3.91
N SER A 180 -1.44 10.34 -3.18
CA SER A 180 -0.80 10.09 -1.88
C SER A 180 0.72 10.17 -1.96
N ALA A 181 1.35 9.50 -2.92
CA ALA A 181 2.80 9.47 -3.09
C ALA A 181 3.41 10.85 -3.45
N ASN A 182 2.65 11.73 -4.11
CA ASN A 182 3.11 13.08 -4.45
C ASN A 182 3.03 14.06 -3.27
N PHE A 183 2.10 13.85 -2.35
CA PHE A 183 1.87 14.76 -1.23
C PHE A 183 2.29 14.20 0.13
N ASP A 184 2.89 13.02 0.18
CA ASP A 184 3.65 12.52 1.32
C ASP A 184 5.00 13.25 1.42
N ALA A 185 5.32 13.82 2.58
CA ALA A 185 6.53 14.62 2.77
C ALA A 185 7.81 13.82 2.53
N SER A 186 7.83 12.52 2.84
CA SER A 186 8.98 11.67 2.59
C SER A 186 9.14 11.31 1.11
N GLN A 187 8.03 11.25 0.39
CA GLN A 187 7.98 10.84 -1.02
C GLN A 187 8.70 9.51 -1.27
N THR A 188 8.71 8.64 -0.28
CA THR A 188 9.32 7.32 -0.32
C THR A 188 8.26 6.23 -0.44
N GLN A 189 8.70 4.99 -0.61
CA GLN A 189 7.81 3.83 -0.70
C GLN A 189 8.16 2.77 0.34
N SER A 190 8.71 3.19 1.46
CA SER A 190 9.03 2.33 2.59
C SER A 190 8.14 2.64 3.78
N SER A 191 7.65 1.62 4.43
CA SER A 191 6.90 1.73 5.68
C SER A 191 7.80 2.04 6.89
N LEU A 192 9.11 2.05 6.70
CA LEU A 192 10.07 2.43 7.73
C LEU A 192 10.34 3.93 7.74
N ALA A 193 10.19 4.61 6.59
CA ALA A 193 10.47 6.04 6.48
C ALA A 193 9.38 6.89 7.15
N ALA A 194 9.80 8.02 7.67
CA ALA A 194 8.90 9.00 8.25
C ALA A 194 7.91 9.52 7.21
N GLY A 195 6.64 9.63 7.59
CA GLY A 195 5.61 10.24 6.76
C GLY A 195 5.00 9.33 5.70
N GLN A 196 5.39 8.07 5.63
CA GLN A 196 4.73 7.20 4.68
C GLN A 196 3.34 6.75 5.15
N VAL A 197 2.36 7.38 4.57
CA VAL A 197 0.93 7.16 4.85
C VAL A 197 0.47 5.78 4.41
N ALA A 198 1.03 5.24 3.32
CA ALA A 198 0.71 3.92 2.81
C ALA A 198 1.15 2.77 3.74
N SER A 199 1.96 3.07 4.78
CA SER A 199 2.30 2.09 5.81
C SER A 199 1.21 1.92 6.87
N LEU A 200 0.22 2.80 6.90
CA LEU A 200 -0.95 2.60 7.74
C LEU A 200 -1.87 1.57 7.07
N PRO A 201 -2.29 0.52 7.79
CA PRO A 201 -2.82 -0.69 7.17
C PRO A 201 -3.98 -0.46 6.21
N ALA A 202 -3.89 -1.06 5.03
CA ALA A 202 -4.93 -1.16 4.00
C ALA A 202 -5.55 0.16 3.54
N ALA A 203 -4.81 1.28 3.63
CA ALA A 203 -5.32 2.59 3.26
C ALA A 203 -5.60 2.72 1.75
N PHE A 204 -4.77 2.10 0.90
CA PHE A 204 -4.85 2.25 -0.55
C PHE A 204 -4.49 0.96 -1.30
N ASP A 205 -5.18 0.68 -2.39
CA ASP A 205 -4.67 -0.21 -3.42
C ASP A 205 -3.54 0.52 -4.17
N ILE A 206 -2.28 0.17 -3.89
CA ILE A 206 -1.11 0.84 -4.49
C ILE A 206 -1.05 0.59 -5.99
N ARG A 207 -1.27 -0.66 -6.42
CA ARG A 207 -1.21 -1.10 -7.81
C ARG A 207 -2.30 -2.09 -8.10
N LEU A 208 -2.80 -2.08 -9.32
CA LEU A 208 -3.76 -3.07 -9.80
C LEU A 208 -3.30 -3.65 -11.13
N SER A 209 -3.60 -4.93 -11.31
CA SER A 209 -3.46 -5.64 -12.59
C SER A 209 -4.71 -5.45 -13.45
N ASN A 210 -4.63 -5.82 -14.73
CA ASN A 210 -5.76 -5.85 -15.66
C ASN A 210 -6.40 -4.48 -15.84
N THR A 211 -5.54 -3.43 -15.94
CA THR A 211 -6.00 -2.05 -16.01
C THR A 211 -5.67 -1.39 -17.33
N VAL A 212 -6.54 -0.47 -17.73
CA VAL A 212 -6.34 0.53 -18.77
C VAL A 212 -6.33 1.90 -18.10
N GLN A 213 -5.34 2.72 -18.40
CA GLN A 213 -5.26 4.09 -17.90
C GLN A 213 -5.05 5.06 -19.06
N TYR A 214 -5.79 6.15 -19.05
CA TYR A 214 -5.55 7.32 -19.88
C TYR A 214 -5.05 8.46 -19.01
N GLY A 215 -3.97 9.11 -19.41
CA GLY A 215 -3.38 10.24 -18.70
C GLY A 215 -3.01 11.38 -19.64
N ILE A 216 -3.15 12.62 -19.13
CA ILE A 216 -2.78 13.84 -19.83
C ILE A 216 -2.03 14.79 -18.91
N LYS A 217 -1.08 15.55 -19.48
CA LYS A 217 -0.34 16.59 -18.77
C LYS A 217 -0.33 17.87 -19.60
N LEU A 218 -0.85 18.96 -19.05
CA LEU A 218 -0.99 20.28 -19.67
C LEU A 218 -0.66 21.37 -18.65
N ASP A 219 0.29 22.25 -18.95
CA ASP A 219 0.58 23.48 -18.17
C ASP A 219 0.54 23.31 -16.64
N GLY A 220 1.25 22.31 -16.15
CA GLY A 220 1.29 21.98 -14.72
C GLY A 220 0.13 21.11 -14.22
N ILE A 221 -0.94 20.94 -14.99
CA ILE A 221 -2.04 20.03 -14.69
C ILE A 221 -1.67 18.62 -15.14
N THR A 222 -1.91 17.65 -14.27
CA THR A 222 -1.84 16.23 -14.56
C THR A 222 -3.20 15.62 -14.24
N ALA A 223 -3.81 14.94 -15.21
CA ALA A 223 -5.07 14.23 -14.99
C ALA A 223 -4.97 12.80 -15.55
N ALA A 224 -5.64 11.84 -14.87
CA ALA A 224 -5.72 10.47 -15.34
C ALA A 224 -7.06 9.82 -14.96
N LEU A 225 -7.49 8.90 -15.80
CA LEU A 225 -8.61 8.00 -15.58
C LEU A 225 -8.13 6.56 -15.71
N MET A 226 -8.56 5.69 -14.81
CA MET A 226 -8.17 4.29 -14.78
C MET A 226 -9.40 3.38 -14.67
N TYR A 227 -9.43 2.36 -15.52
CA TYR A 227 -10.39 1.27 -15.44
C TYR A 227 -9.65 -0.04 -15.19
N GLY A 228 -10.11 -0.83 -14.23
CA GLY A 228 -9.63 -2.18 -13.97
C GLY A 228 -10.72 -3.21 -14.26
N ALA A 229 -10.41 -4.19 -15.10
CA ALA A 229 -11.29 -5.31 -15.37
C ALA A 229 -11.20 -6.34 -14.24
N GLY A 230 -12.33 -6.80 -13.75
CA GLY A 230 -12.37 -7.82 -12.70
C GLY A 230 -12.23 -9.24 -13.23
N GLU A 231 -12.41 -9.44 -14.55
CA GLU A 231 -12.24 -10.71 -15.28
C GLU A 231 -13.03 -11.89 -14.69
N VAL A 232 -14.20 -11.61 -14.14
CA VAL A 232 -15.11 -12.65 -13.62
C VAL A 232 -16.12 -13.02 -14.71
N ALA A 233 -16.08 -14.29 -15.13
CA ALA A 233 -16.97 -14.81 -16.16
C ALA A 233 -18.45 -14.58 -15.79
N GLY A 234 -19.22 -14.02 -16.74
CA GLY A 234 -20.64 -13.73 -16.55
C GLY A 234 -20.96 -12.54 -15.63
N ASN A 235 -19.97 -11.87 -15.06
CA ASN A 235 -20.17 -10.74 -14.16
C ASN A 235 -19.12 -9.61 -14.36
N SER A 236 -19.38 -8.72 -15.29
CA SER A 236 -18.49 -7.57 -15.58
C SER A 236 -18.40 -6.53 -14.45
N LYS A 237 -19.23 -6.66 -13.41
CA LYS A 237 -19.17 -5.78 -12.23
C LYS A 237 -18.23 -6.32 -11.14
N ALA A 238 -18.08 -7.64 -11.06
CA ALA A 238 -17.22 -8.28 -10.05
C ALA A 238 -15.76 -7.91 -10.27
N GLY A 239 -15.03 -7.54 -9.21
CA GLY A 239 -13.63 -7.15 -9.25
C GLY A 239 -13.33 -5.83 -9.98
N ARG A 240 -14.34 -5.14 -10.54
CA ARG A 240 -14.13 -3.91 -11.30
C ARG A 240 -13.53 -2.78 -10.45
N PHE A 241 -12.64 -2.03 -11.06
CA PHE A 241 -12.04 -0.82 -10.48
C PHE A 241 -12.28 0.40 -11.36
N LEU A 242 -12.53 1.54 -10.75
CA LEU A 242 -12.56 2.86 -11.37
C LEU A 242 -11.71 3.80 -10.53
N GLY A 243 -10.86 4.57 -11.19
CA GLY A 243 -10.03 5.58 -10.52
C GLY A 243 -9.85 6.82 -11.38
N ALA A 244 -9.66 7.95 -10.70
CA ALA A 244 -9.38 9.23 -11.34
C ALA A 244 -8.41 10.04 -10.49
N LEU A 245 -7.60 10.88 -11.11
CA LEU A 245 -6.83 11.90 -10.42
C LEU A 245 -6.79 13.19 -11.24
N VAL A 246 -6.63 14.29 -10.50
CA VAL A 246 -6.21 15.58 -11.04
C VAL A 246 -5.21 16.19 -10.07
N MET A 247 -4.09 16.67 -10.58
CA MET A 247 -3.06 17.37 -9.80
C MET A 247 -2.62 18.63 -10.55
N TYR A 248 -2.36 19.68 -9.82
CA TYR A 248 -1.73 20.90 -10.32
C TYR A 248 -0.40 21.11 -9.61
N LYS A 249 0.63 21.42 -10.37
CA LYS A 249 1.96 21.78 -9.87
C LYS A 249 2.32 23.18 -10.36
N GLY A 250 2.23 24.17 -9.49
CA GLY A 250 2.74 25.52 -9.69
C GLY A 250 4.22 25.63 -9.33
N GLU A 251 4.75 26.86 -9.32
CA GLU A 251 6.15 27.11 -8.95
C GLU A 251 6.43 26.81 -7.49
N ASN A 252 5.58 27.32 -6.58
CA ASN A 252 5.79 27.26 -5.14
C ASN A 252 4.75 26.42 -4.40
N PHE A 253 3.75 25.89 -5.08
CA PHE A 253 2.71 25.06 -4.48
C PHE A 253 2.23 23.99 -5.43
N GLY A 254 1.63 22.95 -4.87
CA GLY A 254 0.91 21.93 -5.61
C GLY A 254 -0.34 21.52 -4.85
N VAL A 255 -1.35 21.09 -5.59
CA VAL A 255 -2.58 20.52 -5.04
C VAL A 255 -2.98 19.30 -5.86
N GLY A 256 -3.71 18.36 -5.26
CA GLY A 256 -4.16 17.18 -5.95
C GLY A 256 -5.37 16.53 -5.31
N TYR A 257 -6.14 15.87 -6.15
CA TYR A 257 -7.24 15.02 -5.76
C TYR A 257 -7.15 13.69 -6.50
N GLY A 258 -7.40 12.59 -5.78
CA GLY A 258 -7.47 11.24 -6.33
C GLY A 258 -8.64 10.48 -5.77
N HIS A 259 -9.29 9.71 -6.62
CA HIS A 259 -10.42 8.84 -6.27
C HIS A 259 -10.14 7.42 -6.76
N ASN A 260 -10.43 6.43 -5.89
CA ASN A 260 -10.45 5.02 -6.22
C ASN A 260 -11.78 4.41 -5.77
N GLU A 261 -12.43 3.64 -6.62
CA GLU A 261 -13.57 2.78 -6.29
C GLU A 261 -13.35 1.37 -6.81
N LYS A 262 -13.38 0.39 -5.92
CA LYS A 262 -13.27 -1.03 -6.23
C LYS A 262 -14.56 -1.77 -5.91
N LYS A 263 -14.86 -2.81 -6.67
CA LYS A 263 -15.89 -3.81 -6.35
C LYS A 263 -15.22 -5.11 -5.94
N ASN A 264 -15.85 -5.82 -5.00
CA ASN A 264 -15.41 -7.14 -4.62
C ASN A 264 -15.76 -8.20 -5.69
N GLU A 265 -15.39 -9.44 -5.45
CA GLU A 265 -15.65 -10.59 -6.32
C GLU A 265 -17.13 -10.91 -6.52
N LEU A 266 -18.02 -10.35 -5.70
CA LEU A 266 -19.47 -10.45 -5.82
C LEU A 266 -20.10 -9.24 -6.56
N GLY A 267 -19.27 -8.26 -6.99
CA GLY A 267 -19.72 -7.05 -7.66
C GLY A 267 -20.30 -5.97 -6.72
N GLN A 268 -20.14 -6.13 -5.41
CA GLN A 268 -20.53 -5.15 -4.41
C GLN A 268 -19.46 -4.07 -4.27
N LYS A 269 -19.84 -2.85 -3.88
CA LYS A 269 -18.90 -1.76 -3.61
C LYS A 269 -18.00 -2.11 -2.43
N SER A 270 -16.70 -2.17 -2.66
CA SER A 270 -15.65 -2.48 -1.71
C SER A 270 -14.85 -1.22 -1.37
N LEU A 271 -13.51 -1.30 -1.40
CA LEU A 271 -12.63 -0.21 -1.02
C LEU A 271 -12.86 1.03 -1.89
N THR A 272 -13.09 2.15 -1.23
CA THR A 272 -13.20 3.48 -1.82
C THR A 272 -12.28 4.42 -1.08
N ASN A 273 -11.51 5.20 -1.83
CA ASN A 273 -10.64 6.24 -1.30
C ASN A 273 -10.90 7.55 -2.01
N ASP A 274 -10.93 8.65 -1.22
CA ASP A 274 -10.79 10.01 -1.71
C ASP A 274 -9.54 10.60 -1.05
N VAL A 275 -8.62 11.10 -1.86
CA VAL A 275 -7.32 11.61 -1.39
C VAL A 275 -7.17 13.06 -1.85
N PHE A 276 -7.00 13.96 -0.90
CA PHE A 276 -6.68 15.38 -1.14
C PHE A 276 -5.28 15.65 -0.62
N GLY A 277 -4.44 16.24 -1.46
CA GLY A 277 -3.07 16.59 -1.09
C GLY A 277 -2.74 18.03 -1.49
N ALA A 278 -1.87 18.66 -0.70
CA ALA A 278 -1.30 19.96 -1.02
C ALA A 278 0.15 20.04 -0.53
N ASN A 279 0.94 20.86 -1.19
CA ASN A 279 2.24 21.27 -0.70
C ASN A 279 2.52 22.73 -1.05
N VAL A 280 3.40 23.36 -0.25
CA VAL A 280 3.83 24.73 -0.48
C VAL A 280 5.29 24.88 -0.05
N THR A 281 6.07 25.59 -0.86
CA THR A 281 7.46 25.93 -0.52
C THR A 281 7.47 27.06 0.48
N ILE A 282 8.08 26.84 1.65
CA ILE A 282 8.21 27.82 2.74
C ILE A 282 9.68 27.86 3.15
N GLY A 283 10.33 28.99 2.90
CA GLY A 283 11.75 29.16 3.17
C GLY A 283 12.60 28.11 2.42
N PRO A 284 13.53 27.40 3.10
CA PRO A 284 14.41 26.43 2.47
C PRO A 284 13.79 25.04 2.28
N GLY A 285 12.51 24.87 2.61
CA GLY A 285 11.86 23.56 2.54
C GLY A 285 10.46 23.63 1.97
N THR A 286 9.77 22.49 2.06
CA THR A 286 8.40 22.32 1.56
C THR A 286 7.53 21.71 2.66
N LEU A 287 6.42 22.35 2.94
CA LEU A 287 5.36 21.83 3.80
C LEU A 287 4.41 20.98 2.96
N TYR A 288 4.04 19.82 3.46
CA TYR A 288 3.09 18.89 2.86
C TYR A 288 1.91 18.66 3.78
N GLY A 289 0.74 18.52 3.19
CA GLY A 289 -0.47 18.10 3.87
C GLY A 289 -1.31 17.18 3.03
N MET A 290 -1.96 16.20 3.67
CA MET A 290 -2.88 15.30 2.99
C MET A 290 -4.02 14.89 3.91
N TYR A 291 -5.18 14.71 3.30
CA TYR A 291 -6.36 14.13 3.91
C TYR A 291 -6.92 13.04 3.01
N ALA A 292 -7.24 11.89 3.57
CA ALA A 292 -7.90 10.84 2.81
C ALA A 292 -9.05 10.19 3.59
N THR A 293 -10.08 9.76 2.86
CA THR A 293 -11.13 8.87 3.37
C THR A 293 -10.87 7.45 2.90
N ILE A 294 -11.19 6.49 3.77
CA ILE A 294 -11.03 5.07 3.50
C ILE A 294 -12.33 4.39 3.91
N LYS A 295 -13.05 3.81 2.95
CA LYS A 295 -14.28 3.06 3.21
C LYS A 295 -14.25 1.73 2.50
N ASP A 296 -14.52 0.65 3.23
CA ASP A 296 -14.68 -0.69 2.69
C ASP A 296 -15.79 -1.43 3.43
N ASN A 297 -16.98 -1.45 2.84
CA ASN A 297 -18.13 -2.11 3.43
C ASN A 297 -18.25 -3.60 3.05
N ASN A 298 -17.60 -3.99 1.95
CA ASN A 298 -17.63 -5.35 1.41
C ASN A 298 -16.22 -5.76 0.98
N PRO A 299 -15.35 -6.13 1.94
CA PRO A 299 -13.94 -6.39 1.67
C PRO A 299 -13.73 -7.46 0.59
N THR A 300 -12.69 -7.26 -0.21
CA THR A 300 -12.30 -8.18 -1.29
C THR A 300 -11.47 -9.34 -0.75
N GLY A 301 -11.58 -10.53 -1.37
CA GLY A 301 -10.72 -11.69 -1.09
C GLY A 301 -11.08 -12.49 0.16
N ILE A 302 -12.25 -12.22 0.75
CA ILE A 302 -12.72 -12.91 1.97
C ILE A 302 -14.04 -13.66 1.79
N SER A 303 -14.61 -13.69 0.58
CA SER A 303 -15.94 -14.27 0.31
C SER A 303 -16.01 -15.78 0.56
N THR A 304 -14.89 -16.48 0.62
CA THR A 304 -14.81 -17.92 0.88
C THR A 304 -14.42 -18.29 2.32
N LEU A 305 -14.06 -17.30 3.16
CA LEU A 305 -13.56 -17.57 4.52
C LEU A 305 -14.63 -18.21 5.39
N GLY A 306 -15.88 -17.82 5.24
CA GLY A 306 -17.01 -18.43 5.96
C GLY A 306 -17.17 -19.92 5.70
N ALA A 307 -17.11 -20.31 4.42
CA ALA A 307 -17.20 -21.72 4.03
C ALA A 307 -15.99 -22.53 4.54
N GLY A 308 -14.78 -21.97 4.42
CA GLY A 308 -13.57 -22.59 4.94
C GLY A 308 -13.62 -22.82 6.45
N ALA A 309 -14.06 -21.82 7.22
CA ALA A 309 -14.23 -21.91 8.66
C ALA A 309 -15.32 -22.92 9.06
N ALA A 310 -16.46 -22.94 8.35
CA ALA A 310 -17.52 -23.92 8.58
C ALA A 310 -17.04 -25.34 8.29
N GLY A 311 -16.29 -25.57 7.21
CA GLY A 311 -15.68 -26.86 6.91
C GLY A 311 -14.71 -27.32 8.00
N ALA A 312 -13.88 -26.41 8.51
CA ALA A 312 -13.01 -26.70 9.65
C ALA A 312 -13.78 -27.04 10.93
N ALA A 313 -14.90 -26.35 11.22
CA ALA A 313 -15.75 -26.66 12.35
C ALA A 313 -16.37 -28.07 12.24
N VAL A 314 -16.88 -28.44 11.05
CA VAL A 314 -17.42 -29.77 10.79
C VAL A 314 -16.34 -30.85 10.92
N ALA A 315 -15.13 -30.60 10.45
CA ALA A 315 -13.99 -31.52 10.63
C ALA A 315 -13.62 -31.72 12.12
N ASN A 316 -13.99 -30.80 12.99
CA ASN A 316 -13.83 -30.88 14.45
C ASN A 316 -15.12 -31.36 15.18
N GLY A 317 -15.99 -32.07 14.48
CA GLY A 317 -17.12 -32.80 15.08
C GLY A 317 -18.45 -32.05 15.17
N VAL A 318 -18.56 -30.86 14.52
CA VAL A 318 -19.86 -30.18 14.42
C VAL A 318 -20.74 -30.89 13.39
N PRO A 319 -22.05 -31.13 13.65
CA PRO A 319 -22.95 -31.75 12.70
C PRO A 319 -22.97 -31.05 11.35
N ALA A 320 -22.74 -31.78 10.26
CA ALA A 320 -22.70 -31.25 8.90
C ALA A 320 -24.00 -30.49 8.50
N ALA A 321 -25.14 -30.83 9.10
CA ALA A 321 -26.41 -30.14 8.90
C ALA A 321 -26.34 -28.65 9.28
N LEU A 322 -25.38 -28.24 10.12
CA LEU A 322 -25.17 -26.83 10.51
C LEU A 322 -24.27 -26.05 9.56
N THR A 323 -23.69 -26.69 8.54
CA THR A 323 -22.75 -26.03 7.60
C THR A 323 -23.30 -24.71 7.03
N PRO A 324 -24.56 -24.60 6.56
CA PRO A 324 -25.06 -23.33 6.03
C PRO A 324 -25.10 -22.22 7.08
N ALA A 325 -25.56 -22.51 8.29
CA ALA A 325 -25.63 -21.55 9.41
C ALA A 325 -24.24 -21.12 9.86
N LEU A 326 -23.30 -22.06 9.97
CA LEU A 326 -21.90 -21.79 10.29
C LEU A 326 -21.24 -20.91 9.23
N THR A 327 -21.43 -21.26 7.94
CA THR A 327 -20.91 -20.48 6.81
C THR A 327 -21.39 -19.03 6.89
N ALA A 328 -22.67 -18.81 7.10
CA ALA A 328 -23.25 -17.48 7.22
C ALA A 328 -22.68 -16.72 8.44
N ALA A 329 -22.60 -17.38 9.61
CA ALA A 329 -22.11 -16.77 10.83
C ALA A 329 -20.63 -16.36 10.70
N PHE A 330 -19.75 -17.26 10.24
CA PHE A 330 -18.32 -16.95 10.01
C PHE A 330 -18.14 -15.90 8.93
N GLN A 331 -18.87 -15.99 7.80
CA GLN A 331 -18.74 -15.01 6.72
C GLN A 331 -19.15 -13.60 7.18
N ASN A 332 -20.23 -13.48 7.92
CA ASN A 332 -20.67 -12.22 8.52
C ASN A 332 -19.62 -11.68 9.51
N GLY A 333 -19.04 -12.58 10.33
CA GLY A 333 -17.96 -12.25 11.25
C GLY A 333 -16.76 -11.67 10.51
N TYR A 334 -16.27 -12.33 9.45
CA TYR A 334 -15.15 -11.86 8.65
C TYR A 334 -15.49 -10.56 7.91
N ASN A 335 -16.66 -10.45 7.27
CA ASN A 335 -17.11 -9.23 6.62
C ASN A 335 -17.07 -8.05 7.60
N ASN A 336 -17.61 -8.22 8.81
CA ASN A 336 -17.62 -7.18 9.82
C ASN A 336 -16.20 -6.83 10.32
N ALA A 337 -15.35 -7.82 10.54
CA ALA A 337 -14.01 -7.62 11.08
C ALA A 337 -13.07 -6.91 10.08
N PHE A 338 -13.22 -7.18 8.77
CA PHE A 338 -12.40 -6.58 7.70
C PHE A 338 -12.95 -5.27 7.13
N ARG A 339 -14.19 -4.89 7.43
CA ARG A 339 -14.72 -3.57 7.05
C ARG A 339 -13.78 -2.45 7.47
N GLN A 340 -13.72 -1.41 6.65
CA GLN A 340 -12.97 -0.19 6.97
C GLN A 340 -13.89 1.04 6.89
N ASP A 341 -13.73 1.93 7.84
CA ASP A 341 -14.21 3.30 7.84
C ASP A 341 -13.21 4.13 8.63
N ALA A 342 -12.41 4.91 7.94
CA ALA A 342 -11.34 5.67 8.55
C ALA A 342 -11.07 6.97 7.80
N ARG A 343 -10.42 7.90 8.48
CA ARG A 343 -9.84 9.12 7.93
C ARG A 343 -8.34 9.12 8.18
N LEU A 344 -7.61 9.58 7.20
CA LEU A 344 -6.16 9.68 7.26
C LEU A 344 -5.75 11.13 7.12
N TYR A 345 -4.93 11.58 8.04
CA TYR A 345 -4.35 12.93 8.05
C TYR A 345 -2.83 12.80 7.98
N HIS A 346 -2.20 13.64 7.19
CA HIS A 346 -0.76 13.77 7.09
C HIS A 346 -0.36 15.24 7.10
N ILE A 347 0.68 15.55 7.84
CA ILE A 347 1.41 16.79 7.76
C ILE A 347 2.90 16.50 7.89
N GLY A 348 3.71 17.13 7.04
CA GLY A 348 5.16 16.95 7.12
C GLY A 348 5.91 18.09 6.48
N TYR A 349 7.16 18.27 6.91
CA TYR A 349 8.06 19.29 6.38
C TYR A 349 9.35 18.65 5.89
N LYS A 350 9.71 18.94 4.66
CA LYS A 350 10.94 18.49 4.02
C LYS A 350 11.90 19.66 3.86
N PHE A 351 12.97 19.64 4.61
CA PHE A 351 14.05 20.61 4.56
C PHE A 351 15.22 20.09 3.73
N VAL A 352 15.76 20.92 2.84
CA VAL A 352 16.89 20.54 1.98
C VAL A 352 17.97 21.64 2.02
N THR A 353 19.19 21.27 2.38
CA THR A 353 20.34 22.20 2.38
C THR A 353 21.60 21.46 1.97
N GLY A 354 22.21 21.86 0.85
CA GLY A 354 23.37 21.17 0.29
C GLY A 354 23.10 19.66 0.10
N PRO A 355 23.95 18.78 0.65
CA PRO A 355 23.77 17.33 0.56
C PRO A 355 22.75 16.77 1.58
N HIS A 356 22.23 17.60 2.48
CA HIS A 356 21.38 17.19 3.59
C HIS A 356 19.90 17.33 3.25
N THR A 357 19.13 16.28 3.53
CA THR A 357 17.66 16.32 3.51
C THR A 357 17.15 15.81 4.85
N ILE A 358 16.28 16.59 5.50
CA ILE A 358 15.58 16.20 6.72
C ILE A 358 14.08 16.23 6.42
N VAL A 359 13.40 15.18 6.79
CA VAL A 359 11.93 15.11 6.72
C VAL A 359 11.41 14.82 8.10
N THR A 360 10.46 15.62 8.54
CA THR A 360 9.65 15.34 9.74
C THR A 360 8.20 15.18 9.32
N ALA A 361 7.51 14.21 9.89
CA ALA A 361 6.12 13.99 9.54
C ALA A 361 5.30 13.45 10.72
N PHE A 362 4.03 13.79 10.68
CA PHE A 362 2.98 13.25 11.53
C PHE A 362 1.87 12.69 10.66
N ASN A 363 1.39 11.49 11.01
CA ASN A 363 0.22 10.88 10.38
C ASN A 363 -0.75 10.43 11.46
N ARG A 364 -2.04 10.53 11.18
CA ARG A 364 -3.11 10.01 12.00
C ARG A 364 -4.08 9.20 11.18
N LEU A 365 -4.24 7.93 11.52
CA LEU A 365 -5.36 7.10 11.09
C LEU A 365 -6.44 7.16 12.16
N ASP A 366 -7.56 7.82 11.86
CA ASP A 366 -8.72 7.97 12.71
C ASP A 366 -9.77 6.93 12.29
N ASN A 367 -9.84 5.83 13.01
CA ASN A 367 -10.75 4.71 12.76
C ASN A 367 -12.15 5.06 13.28
N LYS A 368 -13.14 5.10 12.41
CA LYS A 368 -14.52 5.48 12.72
C LYS A 368 -15.40 4.31 13.16
N ARG A 369 -14.83 3.12 13.22
CA ARG A 369 -15.55 1.91 13.64
C ARG A 369 -15.56 1.78 15.17
N PRO A 370 -16.52 1.02 15.73
CA PRO A 370 -16.57 0.77 17.18
C PRO A 370 -15.30 0.16 17.78
N SER A 371 -14.49 -0.51 16.96
CA SER A 371 -13.18 -1.04 17.37
C SER A 371 -12.19 0.05 17.78
N ASN A 372 -12.39 1.31 17.32
CA ASN A 372 -11.53 2.45 17.61
C ASN A 372 -10.03 2.10 17.49
N ALA A 373 -9.63 1.60 16.32
CA ALA A 373 -8.27 1.17 16.06
C ALA A 373 -7.44 2.35 15.50
N ASP A 374 -7.38 3.44 16.25
CA ASP A 374 -6.62 4.64 15.89
C ASP A 374 -5.12 4.39 15.99
N THR A 375 -4.37 5.07 15.10
CA THR A 375 -2.91 5.07 15.14
C THR A 375 -2.40 6.46 14.78
N ASP A 376 -1.55 7.02 15.63
CA ASP A 376 -0.74 8.18 15.32
C ASP A 376 0.69 7.73 15.01
N SER A 377 1.32 8.24 13.95
CA SER A 377 2.74 7.99 13.69
C SER A 377 3.53 9.29 13.58
N TYR A 378 4.72 9.29 14.14
CA TYR A 378 5.67 10.38 14.13
C TYR A 378 6.96 9.88 13.52
N GLY A 379 7.57 10.65 12.64
CA GLY A 379 8.81 10.22 12.04
C GLY A 379 9.77 11.34 11.72
N VAL A 380 11.06 11.01 11.81
CA VAL A 380 12.16 11.83 11.33
C VAL A 380 13.02 10.97 10.41
N THR A 381 13.33 11.50 9.25
CA THR A 381 14.24 10.88 8.29
C THR A 381 15.35 11.86 7.94
N TYR A 382 16.59 11.41 8.01
CA TYR A 382 17.75 12.14 7.56
C TYR A 382 18.40 11.42 6.40
N THR A 383 18.69 12.15 5.34
CA THR A 383 19.42 11.66 4.16
C THR A 383 20.63 12.53 3.90
N TYR A 384 21.80 11.90 3.74
CA TYR A 384 23.04 12.53 3.29
C TYR A 384 23.40 12.04 1.89
N ALA A 385 23.41 12.93 0.92
CA ALA A 385 23.75 12.61 -0.46
C ALA A 385 25.29 12.52 -0.64
N LEU A 386 25.81 11.31 -0.79
CA LEU A 386 27.21 11.06 -1.15
C LEU A 386 27.48 11.41 -2.61
N SER A 387 26.49 11.19 -3.47
CA SER A 387 26.52 11.51 -4.89
C SER A 387 25.08 11.71 -5.42
N LYS A 388 24.94 11.94 -6.74
CA LYS A 388 23.64 12.00 -7.39
C LYS A 388 22.85 10.69 -7.31
N ARG A 389 23.52 9.57 -7.10
CA ARG A 389 22.95 8.21 -7.12
C ARG A 389 23.04 7.47 -5.79
N THR A 390 23.89 7.93 -4.87
CA THR A 390 24.13 7.23 -3.61
C THR A 390 23.90 8.14 -2.42
N ASN A 391 23.15 7.66 -1.44
CA ASN A 391 22.97 8.38 -0.17
C ASN A 391 22.96 7.44 1.03
N LEU A 392 23.27 8.01 2.19
CA LEU A 392 23.12 7.41 3.50
C LEU A 392 21.83 7.90 4.11
N ASN A 393 21.12 7.03 4.82
CA ASN A 393 19.84 7.33 5.42
C ASN A 393 19.81 6.92 6.89
N ALA A 394 19.12 7.72 7.70
CA ALA A 394 18.75 7.38 9.07
C ALA A 394 17.26 7.66 9.25
N VAL A 395 16.56 6.77 9.93
CA VAL A 395 15.12 6.85 10.15
C VAL A 395 14.81 6.57 11.61
N LEU A 396 13.96 7.40 12.20
CA LEU A 396 13.31 7.17 13.47
C LEU A 396 11.81 7.35 13.29
N THR A 397 11.02 6.31 13.56
CA THR A 397 9.56 6.38 13.47
C THR A 397 8.93 5.73 14.70
N LYS A 398 7.90 6.37 15.25
CA LYS A 398 7.09 5.85 16.35
C LYS A 398 5.63 5.76 15.94
N PHE A 399 5.01 4.63 16.25
CA PHE A 399 3.57 4.38 16.10
C PHE A 399 2.94 4.32 17.49
N ASN A 400 2.01 5.22 17.75
CA ASN A 400 1.20 5.24 18.96
C ASN A 400 -0.17 4.66 18.63
N ASN A 401 -0.45 3.48 19.13
CA ASN A 401 -1.69 2.78 18.91
C ASN A 401 -2.69 3.06 20.05
N LYS A 402 -3.97 3.24 19.70
CA LYS A 402 -5.06 3.49 20.64
C LYS A 402 -6.17 2.46 20.43
N GLY A 403 -6.90 2.16 21.48
CA GLY A 403 -8.00 1.18 21.43
C GLY A 403 -7.54 -0.16 20.86
N GLN A 404 -8.11 -0.58 19.74
CA GLN A 404 -7.74 -1.83 19.05
C GLN A 404 -6.66 -1.63 17.96
N GLY A 405 -5.98 -0.47 17.92
CA GLY A 405 -4.87 -0.20 17.01
C GLY A 405 -3.70 -1.15 17.27
N GLN A 406 -3.08 -1.67 16.22
CA GLN A 406 -1.92 -2.57 16.26
C GLN A 406 -0.96 -2.32 15.12
N ALA A 407 -0.83 -1.08 14.63
CA ALA A 407 0.12 -0.76 13.59
C ALA A 407 1.56 -0.78 14.12
N ALA A 408 2.48 -1.35 13.35
CA ALA A 408 3.91 -1.35 13.59
C ALA A 408 4.66 -1.04 12.30
N PRO A 409 5.91 -0.55 12.37
CA PRO A 409 6.77 -0.48 11.20
C PRO A 409 6.89 -1.86 10.57
N GLY A 410 6.63 -1.95 9.29
CA GLY A 410 6.76 -3.18 8.53
C GLY A 410 7.60 -2.93 7.29
N GLY A 411 8.13 -3.95 6.68
CA GLY A 411 8.74 -3.84 5.36
C GLY A 411 7.78 -3.18 4.35
N ALA A 412 8.29 -2.81 3.18
CA ALA A 412 7.51 -2.16 2.11
C ALA A 412 6.33 -3.04 1.65
N GLY A 413 5.37 -3.25 2.51
CA GLY A 413 4.26 -4.17 2.29
C GLY A 413 2.91 -3.54 2.55
N PHE A 414 1.95 -4.08 1.92
CA PHE A 414 0.55 -3.70 1.83
C PHE A 414 -0.17 -3.59 3.19
N LEU A 415 0.35 -4.28 4.17
CA LEU A 415 -0.04 -4.20 5.57
C LEU A 415 1.23 -3.98 6.36
N GLY A 416 1.36 -2.85 7.00
CA GLY A 416 2.42 -2.59 7.95
C GLY A 416 2.56 -3.72 8.96
N GLY A 417 3.57 -3.71 9.78
CA GLY A 417 3.72 -4.68 10.86
C GLY A 417 2.56 -4.62 11.85
N VAL A 418 2.46 -5.63 12.67
CA VAL A 418 1.44 -5.77 13.72
C VAL A 418 2.15 -5.84 15.08
N THR A 419 1.72 -5.01 16.05
CA THR A 419 2.26 -5.04 17.42
C THR A 419 1.80 -6.29 18.20
N SER A 420 2.40 -6.51 19.35
CA SER A 420 2.15 -7.68 20.21
C SER A 420 0.70 -7.83 20.69
N ALA A 421 0.03 -6.70 20.92
CA ALA A 421 -1.37 -6.64 21.32
C ALA A 421 -1.99 -5.30 20.94
N ALA A 422 -3.31 -5.20 21.06
CA ALA A 422 -4.06 -3.97 20.88
C ALA A 422 -3.55 -2.85 21.81
N GLY A 423 -3.40 -1.64 21.27
CA GLY A 423 -2.93 -0.46 21.99
C GLY A 423 -1.44 -0.44 22.32
N VAL A 424 -0.67 -1.46 21.94
CA VAL A 424 0.78 -1.47 22.16
C VAL A 424 1.47 -0.60 21.10
N ASP A 425 2.35 0.27 21.55
CA ASP A 425 3.17 1.14 20.70
C ASP A 425 4.33 0.39 20.05
N SER A 426 4.81 0.91 18.91
CA SER A 426 5.99 0.41 18.24
C SER A 426 6.91 1.55 17.80
N THR A 427 8.20 1.30 17.85
CA THR A 427 9.23 2.25 17.39
C THR A 427 10.22 1.52 16.51
N ASN A 428 10.70 2.18 15.44
CA ASN A 428 11.86 1.69 14.71
C ASN A 428 12.96 2.72 14.60
N ILE A 429 14.20 2.23 14.59
CA ILE A 429 15.41 2.99 14.25
C ILE A 429 16.08 2.23 13.12
N ALA A 430 16.37 2.93 12.03
CA ALA A 430 17.01 2.30 10.88
C ALA A 430 18.13 3.19 10.31
N PHE A 431 19.15 2.53 9.74
CA PHE A 431 20.27 3.17 9.06
C PHE A 431 20.57 2.37 7.79
N GLY A 432 20.76 3.05 6.67
CA GLY A 432 20.96 2.34 5.42
C GLY A 432 21.70 3.14 4.35
N VAL A 433 21.99 2.42 3.29
CA VAL A 433 22.55 2.95 2.04
C VAL A 433 21.55 2.73 0.94
N ARG A 434 21.32 3.77 0.13
CA ARG A 434 20.50 3.67 -1.08
C ARG A 434 21.32 4.08 -2.29
N HIS A 435 21.29 3.25 -3.33
CA HIS A 435 21.95 3.48 -4.61
C HIS A 435 20.98 3.30 -5.78
N THR A 436 20.99 4.23 -6.72
CA THR A 436 20.20 4.17 -7.98
C THR A 436 21.13 4.00 -9.18
N PHE A 437 20.75 3.19 -10.15
CA PHE A 437 21.50 2.96 -11.39
C PHE A 437 20.62 3.00 -12.62
#